data_c20ea961a108c6c1d3e03eea50f1d10a
#
_entry.id   c20ea961a108c6c1d3e03eea50f1d10a
#
_cell.length_a   1.000
_cell.length_b   1.000
_cell.length_c   1.000
_cell.angle_alpha   90.00
_cell.angle_beta   90.00
_cell.angle_gamma   90.00
#
_symmetry.space_group_name_H-M   'P 1'
#
loop_
_entity.id
_entity.type
_entity.pdbx_description
1 polymer ?
#
loop_
_entity_poly.entity_id
_entity_poly.type
_entity_poly.pdbx_seq_one_letter_code
_entity_poly.pdbx_strand_id
1 'polypeptide(L)'
;MKKFTVVAAMATALLGSTAAMAVDLEVTHWWTSAGEAAAIAEFAKVFEEQTGNTWVDSALAGSGTGANPVIISRIIGGDPMGATQMNTGRDAEELIQAGLMRDLTDVVADMDLESFYVDPALLEPCRYEGGLYCLPINIHSWDWLWLSTAAYEKIGQPVPKDWNEYVASWPALEEAGILPFGLATGWPFSGIPGVLISALGGPELIEKVYVQKDAEAVRGPEFRKVAEALDALRKVISPETMVPSFGDVGNQLLEGTAAGNIHGDWLAGDLQVAGGVPGEDYECLPALGLGSRLGGGGDSFYFPLLPEGTDPAVLQAQADLARILISPEAQLKFNMVKGSMPIRTDIDLSQANPCMQKALELLPNGLLATGDSHLSSDAQQQTQDLNTEFLDDDSITVDDYIERYASIIESAE
;
A
#
# COMPACT_ATOMS: atom_id res chain seq x y z
N MET A 1 -79.75 -33.25 -27.96
CA MET A 1 -78.82 -32.15 -27.85
C MET A 1 -77.83 -32.47 -26.69
N LYS A 2 -76.64 -32.97 -27.02
CA LYS A 2 -75.60 -33.34 -26.02
C LYS A 2 -74.64 -32.16 -25.88
N LYS A 3 -74.57 -31.61 -24.68
CA LYS A 3 -73.58 -30.52 -24.36
C LYS A 3 -72.19 -31.15 -24.02
N PHE A 4 -71.21 -30.88 -24.81
CA PHE A 4 -69.80 -31.19 -24.50
C PHE A 4 -69.22 -30.06 -23.65
N THR A 5 -68.80 -30.42 -22.42
CA THR A 5 -68.01 -29.51 -21.54
C THR A 5 -66.55 -29.78 -21.81
N VAL A 6 -65.84 -28.76 -22.32
CA VAL A 6 -64.39 -28.78 -22.48
C VAL A 6 -63.77 -28.30 -21.18
N VAL A 7 -63.02 -29.17 -20.50
CA VAL A 7 -62.21 -28.85 -19.33
C VAL A 7 -60.81 -28.45 -19.85
N ALA A 8 -60.46 -27.14 -19.74
CA ALA A 8 -59.10 -26.65 -20.00
C ALA A 8 -58.28 -26.94 -18.77
N ALA A 9 -57.33 -27.84 -18.88
CA ALA A 9 -56.28 -28.02 -17.87
C ALA A 9 -55.20 -26.93 -18.02
N MET A 10 -55.11 -25.98 -17.08
CA MET A 10 -54.04 -25.05 -16.95
C MET A 10 -52.83 -25.76 -16.30
N ALA A 11 -51.80 -26.05 -17.07
CA ALA A 11 -50.51 -26.51 -16.57
C ALA A 11 -49.75 -25.29 -16.04
N THR A 12 -49.68 -25.11 -14.73
CA THR A 12 -48.86 -24.13 -14.07
C THR A 12 -47.42 -24.65 -14.11
N ALA A 13 -46.59 -24.11 -15.00
CA ALA A 13 -45.15 -24.34 -14.97
C ALA A 13 -44.57 -23.58 -13.75
N LEU A 14 -44.27 -24.32 -12.71
CA LEU A 14 -43.40 -23.86 -11.61
C LEU A 14 -41.98 -23.69 -12.18
N LEU A 15 -41.65 -22.48 -12.54
CA LEU A 15 -40.24 -22.07 -12.71
C LEU A 15 -39.60 -22.12 -11.31
N GLY A 16 -39.02 -23.24 -10.98
CA GLY A 16 -38.15 -23.36 -9.82
C GLY A 16 -36.93 -22.46 -10.05
N SER A 17 -36.94 -21.27 -9.48
CA SER A 17 -35.69 -20.52 -9.25
C SER A 17 -34.88 -21.40 -8.31
N THR A 18 -33.86 -22.07 -8.82
CA THR A 18 -32.77 -22.58 -7.99
C THR A 18 -32.11 -21.34 -7.37
N ALA A 19 -32.46 -21.01 -6.13
CA ALA A 19 -31.68 -20.06 -5.36
C ALA A 19 -30.25 -20.61 -5.37
N ALA A 20 -29.33 -19.88 -5.99
CA ALA A 20 -27.92 -20.19 -5.85
C ALA A 20 -27.62 -20.19 -4.35
N MET A 21 -27.08 -21.28 -3.83
CA MET A 21 -26.66 -21.32 -2.42
C MET A 21 -25.47 -20.40 -2.30
N ALA A 22 -25.52 -19.57 -1.26
CA ALA A 22 -24.37 -18.75 -0.89
C ALA A 22 -23.14 -19.65 -0.65
N VAL A 23 -22.00 -19.24 -1.15
CA VAL A 23 -20.72 -19.94 -0.95
C VAL A 23 -19.77 -19.07 -0.16
N ASP A 24 -18.85 -19.72 0.55
CA ASP A 24 -17.77 -19.08 1.25
C ASP A 24 -16.61 -18.85 0.29
N LEU A 25 -16.01 -17.65 0.31
CA LEU A 25 -14.81 -17.31 -0.45
C LEU A 25 -13.74 -16.78 0.51
N GLU A 26 -12.67 -17.55 0.72
CA GLU A 26 -11.54 -17.13 1.54
C GLU A 26 -10.74 -16.06 0.82
N VAL A 27 -10.49 -14.94 1.52
CA VAL A 27 -9.67 -13.83 1.04
C VAL A 27 -8.54 -13.57 2.02
N THR A 28 -7.31 -13.79 1.56
CA THR A 28 -6.11 -13.66 2.38
C THR A 28 -5.43 -12.32 2.13
N HIS A 29 -5.02 -11.66 3.19
CA HIS A 29 -4.34 -10.36 3.14
C HIS A 29 -3.49 -10.15 4.41
N TRP A 30 -2.66 -9.09 4.43
CA TRP A 30 -1.87 -8.73 5.62
C TRP A 30 -2.30 -7.41 6.29
N TRP A 31 -3.45 -6.90 5.95
CA TRP A 31 -4.00 -5.68 6.54
C TRP A 31 -4.59 -5.97 7.92
N THR A 32 -3.77 -5.72 8.95
CA THR A 32 -4.10 -6.09 10.34
C THR A 32 -4.16 -4.89 11.29
N SER A 33 -3.77 -3.69 10.84
CA SER A 33 -4.00 -2.48 11.63
C SER A 33 -5.50 -2.12 11.71
N ALA A 34 -5.87 -1.24 12.61
CA ALA A 34 -7.27 -0.85 12.79
C ALA A 34 -7.84 -0.19 11.53
N GLY A 35 -7.09 0.72 10.90
CA GLY A 35 -7.48 1.39 9.67
C GLY A 35 -7.57 0.43 8.48
N GLU A 36 -6.60 -0.47 8.36
CA GLU A 36 -6.56 -1.46 7.30
C GLU A 36 -7.69 -2.49 7.42
N ALA A 37 -7.96 -2.99 8.63
CA ALA A 37 -9.07 -3.91 8.89
C ALA A 37 -10.43 -3.24 8.59
N ALA A 38 -10.60 -1.97 8.92
CA ALA A 38 -11.79 -1.21 8.58
C ALA A 38 -11.94 -1.05 7.05
N ALA A 39 -10.84 -0.83 6.33
CA ALA A 39 -10.87 -0.67 4.88
C ALA A 39 -11.25 -1.97 4.17
N ILE A 40 -10.62 -3.11 4.51
CA ILE A 40 -10.93 -4.40 3.86
C ILE A 40 -12.36 -4.83 4.13
N ALA A 41 -12.93 -4.47 5.29
CA ALA A 41 -14.33 -4.73 5.61
C ALA A 41 -15.31 -4.04 4.64
N GLU A 42 -14.93 -2.91 4.02
CA GLU A 42 -15.75 -2.28 2.98
C GLU A 42 -15.78 -3.11 1.70
N PHE A 43 -14.67 -3.75 1.30
CA PHE A 43 -14.69 -4.71 0.19
C PHE A 43 -15.55 -5.94 0.51
N ALA A 44 -15.39 -6.50 1.71
CA ALA A 44 -16.19 -7.63 2.16
C ALA A 44 -17.69 -7.31 2.10
N LYS A 45 -18.07 -6.14 2.62
CA LYS A 45 -19.46 -5.68 2.63
C LYS A 45 -20.03 -5.54 1.21
N VAL A 46 -19.32 -4.91 0.29
CA VAL A 46 -19.77 -4.74 -1.10
C VAL A 46 -19.91 -6.10 -1.78
N PHE A 47 -18.96 -7.01 -1.57
CA PHE A 47 -19.00 -8.37 -2.11
C PHE A 47 -20.24 -9.15 -1.62
N GLU A 48 -20.47 -9.16 -0.30
CA GLU A 48 -21.61 -9.86 0.30
C GLU A 48 -22.96 -9.26 -0.13
N GLU A 49 -23.06 -7.92 -0.16
CA GLU A 49 -24.28 -7.23 -0.59
C GLU A 49 -24.62 -7.48 -2.06
N GLN A 50 -23.62 -7.56 -2.95
CA GLN A 50 -23.86 -7.73 -4.39
C GLN A 50 -24.02 -9.18 -4.82
N THR A 51 -23.38 -10.13 -4.13
CA THR A 51 -23.37 -11.53 -4.56
C THR A 51 -24.24 -12.45 -3.68
N GLY A 52 -24.47 -12.07 -2.43
CA GLY A 52 -25.05 -12.94 -1.42
C GLY A 52 -24.12 -14.05 -0.92
N ASN A 53 -22.87 -14.10 -1.38
CA ASN A 53 -21.83 -15.00 -0.90
C ASN A 53 -21.21 -14.48 0.39
N THR A 54 -20.48 -15.34 1.10
CA THR A 54 -19.78 -14.99 2.34
C THR A 54 -18.32 -14.67 2.06
N TRP A 55 -17.84 -13.54 2.55
CA TRP A 55 -16.41 -13.24 2.65
C TRP A 55 -15.82 -13.93 3.87
N VAL A 56 -14.86 -14.82 3.67
CA VAL A 56 -14.08 -15.42 4.77
C VAL A 56 -12.77 -14.71 4.91
N ASP A 57 -12.68 -13.86 5.92
CA ASP A 57 -11.50 -13.04 6.19
C ASP A 57 -10.33 -13.89 6.70
N SER A 58 -9.17 -13.79 6.04
CA SER A 58 -7.96 -14.58 6.36
C SER A 58 -6.75 -13.65 6.49
N ALA A 59 -6.75 -12.84 7.56
CA ALA A 59 -5.70 -11.87 7.83
C ALA A 59 -4.42 -12.55 8.36
N LEU A 60 -3.27 -12.23 7.78
CA LEU A 60 -1.94 -12.72 8.17
C LEU A 60 -1.11 -11.56 8.71
N ALA A 61 -0.65 -11.66 9.95
CA ALA A 61 0.21 -10.64 10.53
C ALA A 61 1.63 -10.65 9.91
N GLY A 62 2.33 -9.51 9.99
CA GLY A 62 3.73 -9.39 9.60
C GLY A 62 3.97 -8.71 8.25
N SER A 63 3.00 -7.95 7.75
CA SER A 63 3.05 -7.28 6.44
C SER A 63 3.35 -8.25 5.28
N GLY A 64 3.64 -7.75 4.09
CA GLY A 64 4.01 -8.58 2.94
C GLY A 64 5.20 -9.49 3.21
N THR A 65 6.19 -9.03 3.96
CA THR A 65 7.39 -9.84 4.30
C THR A 65 7.04 -11.09 5.10
N GLY A 66 6.09 -11.00 6.04
CA GLY A 66 5.65 -12.15 6.85
C GLY A 66 4.56 -12.99 6.14
N ALA A 67 3.66 -12.36 5.42
CA ALA A 67 2.50 -13.02 4.82
C ALA A 67 2.83 -13.75 3.51
N ASN A 68 3.65 -13.17 2.62
CA ASN A 68 3.97 -13.76 1.31
C ASN A 68 4.50 -15.20 1.39
N PRO A 69 5.45 -15.56 2.28
CA PRO A 69 5.90 -16.94 2.39
C PRO A 69 4.79 -17.93 2.74
N VAL A 70 3.81 -17.52 3.57
CA VAL A 70 2.66 -18.34 3.94
C VAL A 70 1.70 -18.49 2.77
N ILE A 71 1.38 -17.40 2.08
CA ILE A 71 0.51 -17.38 0.90
C ILE A 71 1.10 -18.29 -0.19
N ILE A 72 2.37 -18.08 -0.54
CA ILE A 72 3.09 -18.86 -1.57
C ILE A 72 3.11 -20.34 -1.19
N SER A 73 3.43 -20.67 0.07
CA SER A 73 3.47 -22.04 0.57
C SER A 73 2.12 -22.76 0.46
N ARG A 74 1.02 -22.07 0.78
CA ARG A 74 -0.35 -22.62 0.64
C ARG A 74 -0.68 -22.92 -0.82
N ILE A 75 -0.41 -21.97 -1.72
CA ILE A 75 -0.70 -22.12 -3.15
C ILE A 75 0.09 -23.29 -3.74
N ILE A 76 1.40 -23.37 -3.49
CA ILE A 76 2.26 -24.46 -3.96
C ILE A 76 1.86 -25.79 -3.31
N GLY A 77 1.43 -25.77 -2.06
CA GLY A 77 0.98 -26.94 -1.29
C GLY A 77 -0.37 -27.51 -1.72
N GLY A 78 -1.10 -26.84 -2.64
CA GLY A 78 -2.40 -27.28 -3.14
C GLY A 78 -3.57 -26.94 -2.20
N ASP A 79 -3.40 -25.99 -1.28
CA ASP A 79 -4.39 -25.41 -0.40
C ASP A 79 -4.57 -23.89 -0.66
N PRO A 80 -4.91 -23.50 -1.91
CA PRO A 80 -5.04 -22.09 -2.26
C PRO A 80 -6.30 -21.46 -1.66
N MET A 81 -6.22 -20.17 -1.34
CA MET A 81 -7.33 -19.31 -1.00
C MET A 81 -8.10 -18.89 -2.26
N GLY A 82 -9.33 -18.35 -2.11
CA GLY A 82 -10.12 -17.82 -3.21
C GLY A 82 -9.52 -16.58 -3.85
N ALA A 83 -8.95 -15.69 -3.05
CA ALA A 83 -8.21 -14.52 -3.50
C ALA A 83 -7.14 -14.14 -2.48
N THR A 84 -6.09 -13.44 -2.92
CA THR A 84 -5.06 -12.95 -2.02
C THR A 84 -4.57 -11.56 -2.44
N GLN A 85 -4.36 -10.70 -1.45
CA GLN A 85 -3.60 -9.48 -1.64
C GLN A 85 -2.11 -9.81 -1.77
N MET A 86 -1.43 -9.15 -2.71
CA MET A 86 0.02 -9.09 -2.81
C MET A 86 0.41 -7.71 -3.37
N ASN A 87 1.69 -7.32 -3.23
CA ASN A 87 2.15 -6.13 -3.92
C ASN A 87 2.10 -6.32 -5.43
N THR A 88 1.79 -5.27 -6.14
CA THR A 88 1.73 -5.33 -7.61
C THR A 88 3.11 -5.64 -8.19
N GLY A 89 3.19 -6.67 -9.04
CA GLY A 89 4.41 -7.05 -9.75
C GLY A 89 5.05 -8.36 -9.31
N ARG A 90 6.29 -8.32 -8.83
CA ARG A 90 7.16 -9.50 -8.68
C ARG A 90 6.71 -10.54 -7.63
N ASP A 91 5.91 -10.17 -6.65
CA ASP A 91 5.53 -11.07 -5.56
C ASP A 91 4.87 -12.38 -6.04
N ALA A 92 4.13 -12.32 -7.16
CA ALA A 92 3.43 -13.47 -7.71
C ALA A 92 4.07 -14.05 -8.99
N GLU A 93 5.18 -13.49 -9.48
CA GLU A 93 5.75 -13.83 -10.78
C GLU A 93 6.05 -15.34 -10.92
N GLU A 94 6.69 -15.94 -9.91
CA GLU A 94 7.02 -17.38 -9.94
C GLU A 94 5.75 -18.26 -9.92
N LEU A 95 4.70 -17.83 -9.21
CA LEU A 95 3.42 -18.54 -9.17
C LEU A 95 2.69 -18.46 -10.52
N ILE A 96 2.77 -17.31 -11.20
CA ILE A 96 2.22 -17.11 -12.55
C ILE A 96 2.95 -17.99 -13.55
N GLN A 97 4.28 -17.98 -13.53
CA GLN A 97 5.13 -18.81 -14.41
C GLN A 97 4.90 -20.30 -14.17
N ALA A 98 4.62 -20.71 -12.94
CA ALA A 98 4.27 -22.09 -12.59
C ALA A 98 2.82 -22.48 -12.98
N GLY A 99 2.03 -21.53 -13.54
CA GLY A 99 0.63 -21.78 -13.92
C GLY A 99 -0.30 -22.00 -12.73
N LEU A 100 -0.01 -21.40 -11.58
CA LEU A 100 -0.79 -21.55 -10.35
C LEU A 100 -1.78 -20.39 -10.11
N MET A 101 -1.74 -19.35 -10.96
CA MET A 101 -2.61 -18.19 -10.89
C MET A 101 -3.63 -18.18 -12.02
N ARG A 102 -4.83 -17.71 -11.73
CA ARG A 102 -5.92 -17.57 -12.69
C ARG A 102 -5.66 -16.39 -13.62
N ASP A 103 -5.77 -16.61 -14.92
CA ASP A 103 -5.86 -15.55 -15.91
C ASP A 103 -7.23 -14.86 -15.80
N LEU A 104 -7.21 -13.55 -15.61
CA LEU A 104 -8.40 -12.72 -15.44
C LEU A 104 -8.86 -12.07 -16.75
N THR A 105 -8.15 -12.27 -17.86
CA THR A 105 -8.44 -11.62 -19.15
C THR A 105 -9.91 -11.78 -19.54
N ASP A 106 -10.43 -13.00 -19.50
CA ASP A 106 -11.85 -13.27 -19.82
C ASP A 106 -12.80 -12.78 -18.72
N VAL A 107 -12.35 -12.71 -17.46
CA VAL A 107 -13.17 -12.26 -16.33
C VAL A 107 -13.52 -10.78 -16.47
N VAL A 108 -12.63 -9.97 -17.02
CA VAL A 108 -12.80 -8.51 -17.15
C VAL A 108 -12.90 -8.06 -18.61
N ALA A 109 -13.10 -8.99 -19.56
CA ALA A 109 -13.07 -8.71 -21.01
C ALA A 109 -14.11 -7.68 -21.48
N ASP A 110 -15.23 -7.57 -20.79
CA ASP A 110 -16.30 -6.60 -21.06
C ASP A 110 -16.09 -5.25 -20.33
N MET A 111 -15.03 -5.13 -19.53
CA MET A 111 -14.67 -3.92 -18.82
C MET A 111 -13.54 -3.22 -19.59
N ASP A 112 -13.75 -1.97 -19.97
CA ASP A 112 -12.72 -1.15 -20.58
C ASP A 112 -11.79 -0.59 -19.49
N LEU A 113 -10.86 -1.45 -19.00
CA LEU A 113 -10.00 -1.12 -17.87
C LEU A 113 -9.19 0.15 -18.13
N GLU A 114 -8.66 0.30 -19.34
CA GLU A 114 -7.81 1.43 -19.71
C GLU A 114 -8.57 2.77 -19.69
N SER A 115 -9.90 2.74 -19.83
CA SER A 115 -10.71 3.97 -19.83
C SER A 115 -10.90 4.59 -18.45
N PHE A 116 -10.79 3.80 -17.39
CA PHE A 116 -11.06 4.29 -16.03
C PHE A 116 -9.85 4.21 -15.07
N TYR A 117 -8.81 3.42 -15.37
CA TYR A 117 -7.58 3.48 -14.58
C TYR A 117 -6.94 4.87 -14.70
N VAL A 118 -6.54 5.44 -13.58
CA VAL A 118 -5.85 6.74 -13.51
C VAL A 118 -4.61 6.75 -14.40
N ASP A 119 -3.88 5.64 -14.39
CA ASP A 119 -2.76 5.36 -15.28
C ASP A 119 -2.85 3.91 -15.74
N PRO A 120 -3.08 3.63 -17.03
CA PRO A 120 -3.09 2.26 -17.56
C PRO A 120 -1.79 1.49 -17.32
N ALA A 121 -0.66 2.19 -17.12
CA ALA A 121 0.62 1.56 -16.79
C ALA A 121 0.60 0.80 -15.45
N LEU A 122 -0.35 1.09 -14.57
CA LEU A 122 -0.57 0.31 -13.34
C LEU A 122 -0.92 -1.16 -13.61
N LEU A 123 -1.46 -1.46 -14.79
CA LEU A 123 -1.80 -2.83 -15.20
C LEU A 123 -0.59 -3.61 -15.75
N GLU A 124 0.47 -2.93 -16.19
CA GLU A 124 1.61 -3.61 -16.84
C GLU A 124 2.29 -4.66 -15.95
N PRO A 125 2.52 -4.41 -14.64
CA PRO A 125 3.10 -5.42 -13.76
C PRO A 125 2.20 -6.64 -13.51
N CYS A 126 0.89 -6.54 -13.85
CA CYS A 126 -0.07 -7.65 -13.77
C CYS A 126 -0.13 -8.50 -15.03
N ARG A 127 0.57 -8.10 -16.10
CA ARG A 127 0.55 -8.79 -17.40
C ARG A 127 1.71 -9.78 -17.53
N TYR A 128 1.39 -10.96 -18.04
CA TYR A 128 2.39 -11.97 -18.37
C TYR A 128 1.94 -12.77 -19.60
N GLU A 129 2.79 -12.89 -20.64
CA GLU A 129 2.51 -13.61 -21.88
C GLU A 129 1.14 -13.30 -22.52
N GLY A 130 0.65 -12.09 -22.37
CA GLY A 130 -0.62 -11.62 -22.92
C GLY A 130 -1.84 -11.87 -22.02
N GLY A 131 -1.69 -12.56 -20.89
CA GLY A 131 -2.71 -12.71 -19.85
C GLY A 131 -2.66 -11.58 -18.82
N LEU A 132 -3.72 -11.43 -18.02
CA LEU A 132 -3.84 -10.52 -16.90
C LEU A 132 -4.02 -11.34 -15.61
N TYR A 133 -3.10 -11.23 -14.66
CA TYR A 133 -3.04 -12.11 -13.49
C TYR A 133 -3.29 -11.39 -12.17
N CYS A 134 -3.38 -10.07 -12.16
CA CYS A 134 -3.78 -9.32 -10.99
C CYS A 134 -4.61 -8.09 -11.37
N LEU A 135 -5.25 -7.52 -10.36
CA LEU A 135 -5.97 -6.25 -10.46
C LEU A 135 -5.42 -5.31 -9.39
N PRO A 136 -4.71 -4.24 -9.78
CA PRO A 136 -4.41 -3.15 -8.86
C PRO A 136 -5.70 -2.55 -8.29
N ILE A 137 -5.71 -2.29 -6.99
CA ILE A 137 -6.93 -1.82 -6.29
C ILE A 137 -6.76 -0.47 -5.62
N ASN A 138 -5.55 0.01 -5.52
CA ASN A 138 -5.23 1.32 -4.98
C ASN A 138 -3.91 1.85 -5.54
N ILE A 139 -3.66 3.11 -5.26
CA ILE A 139 -2.36 3.74 -5.44
C ILE A 139 -1.92 4.19 -4.06
N HIS A 140 -0.83 3.59 -3.58
CA HIS A 140 -0.17 3.98 -2.34
C HIS A 140 0.98 4.95 -2.59
N SER A 141 1.19 5.82 -1.61
CA SER A 141 2.37 6.66 -1.50
C SER A 141 2.97 6.50 -0.11
N TRP A 142 4.27 6.23 -0.04
CA TRP A 142 4.99 6.02 1.23
C TRP A 142 5.77 7.21 1.73
N ASP A 143 5.93 8.25 0.97
CA ASP A 143 6.77 9.40 1.26
C ASP A 143 6.00 10.55 1.94
N TRP A 144 5.25 10.21 3.01
CA TRP A 144 4.54 11.21 3.79
C TRP A 144 5.25 11.55 5.10
N LEU A 145 5.23 12.82 5.45
CA LEU A 145 5.54 13.31 6.78
C LEU A 145 4.23 13.63 7.50
N TRP A 146 3.99 12.92 8.58
CA TRP A 146 2.85 13.09 9.48
C TRP A 146 3.30 13.87 10.70
N LEU A 147 2.58 14.93 11.06
CA LEU A 147 2.97 15.86 12.12
C LEU A 147 1.83 16.04 13.12
N SER A 148 2.16 16.03 14.41
CA SER A 148 1.24 16.20 15.52
C SER A 148 0.94 17.67 15.78
N THR A 149 -0.31 18.12 15.62
CA THR A 149 -0.71 19.48 16.02
C THR A 149 -0.53 19.68 17.52
N ALA A 150 -0.92 18.69 18.32
CA ALA A 150 -0.80 18.75 19.79
C ALA A 150 0.65 18.90 20.28
N ALA A 151 1.63 18.29 19.62
CA ALA A 151 3.04 18.43 19.97
C ALA A 151 3.52 19.86 19.73
N TYR A 152 3.16 20.46 18.60
CA TYR A 152 3.55 21.82 18.25
C TYR A 152 2.83 22.88 19.09
N GLU A 153 1.58 22.63 19.48
CA GLU A 153 0.87 23.48 20.46
C GLU A 153 1.59 23.51 21.82
N LYS A 154 2.08 22.34 22.29
CA LYS A 154 2.81 22.25 23.57
C LYS A 154 4.09 23.09 23.60
N ILE A 155 4.80 23.23 22.47
CA ILE A 155 6.00 24.05 22.35
C ILE A 155 5.72 25.47 21.86
N GLY A 156 4.47 25.80 21.56
CA GLY A 156 4.07 27.14 21.11
C GLY A 156 4.61 27.55 19.75
N GLN A 157 4.84 26.58 18.86
CA GLN A 157 5.33 26.80 17.51
C GLN A 157 4.26 26.37 16.46
N PRO A 158 4.29 26.96 15.26
CA PRO A 158 3.43 26.47 14.18
C PRO A 158 3.87 25.07 13.74
N VAL A 159 2.92 24.28 13.24
CA VAL A 159 3.22 22.98 12.61
C VAL A 159 4.08 23.24 11.35
N PRO A 160 5.20 22.53 11.17
CA PRO A 160 6.06 22.64 9.99
C PRO A 160 5.33 22.34 8.68
N LYS A 161 5.82 22.97 7.61
CA LYS A 161 5.25 22.82 6.26
C LYS A 161 6.07 21.90 5.36
N ASP A 162 7.28 21.57 5.77
CA ASP A 162 8.18 20.67 5.07
C ASP A 162 9.18 20.01 6.04
N TRP A 163 9.95 19.09 5.49
CA TRP A 163 11.01 18.36 6.19
C TRP A 163 12.04 19.30 6.86
N ASN A 164 12.44 20.39 6.20
CA ASN A 164 13.48 21.26 6.74
C ASN A 164 13.01 22.04 7.97
N GLU A 165 11.77 22.56 7.92
CA GLU A 165 11.13 23.22 9.06
C GLU A 165 10.94 22.20 10.22
N TYR A 166 10.56 20.96 9.89
CA TYR A 166 10.38 19.89 10.87
C TYR A 166 11.70 19.56 11.59
N VAL A 167 12.78 19.30 10.86
CA VAL A 167 14.10 19.03 11.46
C VAL A 167 14.58 20.21 12.31
N ALA A 168 14.35 21.45 11.87
CA ALA A 168 14.72 22.65 12.62
C ALA A 168 13.96 22.78 13.97
N SER A 169 12.82 22.14 14.12
CA SER A 169 12.01 22.16 15.36
C SER A 169 12.48 21.15 16.43
N TRP A 170 13.29 20.15 16.08
CA TRP A 170 13.66 19.04 16.96
C TRP A 170 14.26 19.47 18.30
N PRO A 171 15.22 20.45 18.36
CA PRO A 171 15.76 20.86 19.64
C PRO A 171 14.71 21.39 20.64
N ALA A 172 13.68 22.08 20.14
CA ALA A 172 12.59 22.58 20.99
C ALA A 172 11.66 21.46 21.48
N LEU A 173 11.47 20.43 20.65
CA LEU A 173 10.69 19.24 21.02
C LEU A 173 11.42 18.43 22.10
N GLU A 174 12.72 18.19 21.94
CA GLU A 174 13.56 17.51 22.92
C GLU A 174 13.59 18.26 24.26
N GLU A 175 13.74 19.59 24.24
CA GLU A 175 13.68 20.42 25.46
C GLU A 175 12.33 20.28 26.18
N ALA A 176 11.23 20.09 25.43
CA ALA A 176 9.90 19.87 25.98
C ALA A 176 9.63 18.42 26.39
N GLY A 177 10.57 17.50 26.17
CA GLY A 177 10.43 16.08 26.45
C GLY A 177 9.47 15.36 25.48
N ILE A 178 9.29 15.90 24.29
CA ILE A 178 8.49 15.32 23.21
C ILE A 178 9.45 14.59 22.25
N LEU A 179 9.09 13.35 21.85
CA LEU A 179 9.87 12.65 20.85
C LEU A 179 9.80 13.41 19.51
N PRO A 180 10.94 13.86 18.96
CA PRO A 180 10.94 14.47 17.63
C PRO A 180 10.33 13.52 16.59
N PHE A 181 10.69 12.24 16.65
CA PHE A 181 10.29 11.22 15.69
C PHE A 181 9.72 9.98 16.39
N GLY A 182 8.44 9.68 16.15
CA GLY A 182 7.82 8.43 16.57
C GLY A 182 8.09 7.33 15.54
N LEU A 183 8.41 6.12 15.97
CA LEU A 183 8.75 5.01 15.07
C LEU A 183 8.23 3.68 15.59
N ALA A 184 7.72 2.86 14.68
CA ALA A 184 7.40 1.46 14.94
C ALA A 184 8.55 0.55 14.55
N THR A 185 8.65 -0.60 15.26
CA THR A 185 9.60 -1.66 14.94
C THR A 185 9.28 -2.33 13.60
N GLY A 186 10.26 -2.96 13.00
CA GLY A 186 10.11 -3.73 11.76
C GLY A 186 10.28 -2.89 10.49
N TRP A 187 9.51 -3.21 9.46
CA TRP A 187 9.65 -2.60 8.13
C TRP A 187 9.56 -1.06 8.08
N PRO A 188 8.80 -0.34 8.94
CA PRO A 188 8.81 1.13 8.89
C PRO A 188 10.21 1.72 9.10
N PHE A 189 11.03 1.08 9.94
CA PHE A 189 12.41 1.48 10.15
C PHE A 189 13.27 1.32 8.89
N SER A 190 13.21 0.15 8.26
CA SER A 190 14.00 -0.15 7.05
C SER A 190 13.54 0.61 5.80
N GLY A 191 12.30 1.11 5.78
CA GLY A 191 11.73 1.87 4.66
C GLY A 191 12.15 3.35 4.60
N ILE A 192 12.54 3.94 5.74
CA ILE A 192 12.87 5.39 5.83
C ILE A 192 13.93 5.84 4.82
N PRO A 193 15.06 5.12 4.62
CA PRO A 193 16.09 5.55 3.67
C PRO A 193 15.54 5.71 2.25
N GLY A 194 14.73 4.78 1.78
CA GLY A 194 14.08 4.86 0.46
C GLY A 194 13.17 6.07 0.32
N VAL A 195 12.42 6.40 1.37
CA VAL A 195 11.56 7.60 1.40
C VAL A 195 12.41 8.88 1.31
N LEU A 196 13.49 8.96 2.07
CA LEU A 196 14.36 10.13 2.03
C LEU A 196 15.07 10.29 0.68
N ILE A 197 15.49 9.19 0.05
CA ILE A 197 16.04 9.22 -1.31
C ILE A 197 15.00 9.76 -2.30
N SER A 198 13.75 9.28 -2.20
CA SER A 198 12.66 9.73 -3.06
C SER A 198 12.34 11.22 -2.86
N ALA A 199 12.11 11.63 -1.62
CA ALA A 199 11.62 12.96 -1.30
C ALA A 199 12.69 14.05 -1.36
N LEU A 200 13.93 13.78 -0.90
CA LEU A 200 15.03 14.74 -0.88
C LEU A 200 15.88 14.69 -2.13
N GLY A 201 16.11 13.50 -2.69
CA GLY A 201 16.92 13.30 -3.89
C GLY A 201 16.12 13.55 -5.18
N GLY A 202 14.84 13.21 -5.16
CA GLY A 202 13.93 13.40 -6.28
C GLY A 202 14.19 12.47 -7.48
N PRO A 203 13.41 12.65 -8.57
CA PRO A 203 13.41 11.72 -9.70
C PRO A 203 14.76 11.66 -10.44
N GLU A 204 15.51 12.77 -10.48
CA GLU A 204 16.79 12.80 -11.16
C GLU A 204 17.86 11.96 -10.43
N LEU A 205 17.86 11.98 -9.10
CA LEU A 205 18.77 11.15 -8.32
C LEU A 205 18.40 9.67 -8.45
N ILE A 206 17.10 9.35 -8.38
CA ILE A 206 16.60 7.98 -8.57
C ILE A 206 17.03 7.43 -9.93
N GLU A 207 16.83 8.19 -11.00
CA GLU A 207 17.22 7.79 -12.36
C GLU A 207 18.74 7.52 -12.43
N LYS A 208 19.57 8.42 -11.93
CA LYS A 208 21.03 8.26 -11.97
C LYS A 208 21.50 7.06 -11.15
N VAL A 209 21.07 6.98 -9.89
CA VAL A 209 21.58 5.96 -8.97
C VAL A 209 21.08 4.57 -9.32
N TYR A 210 19.77 4.41 -9.58
CA TYR A 210 19.17 3.09 -9.67
C TYR A 210 19.00 2.58 -11.10
N VAL A 211 18.70 3.46 -12.06
CA VAL A 211 18.50 3.06 -13.45
C VAL A 211 19.84 3.06 -14.20
N GLN A 212 20.61 4.17 -14.08
CA GLN A 212 21.91 4.32 -14.74
C GLN A 212 23.05 3.70 -13.95
N LYS A 213 22.85 3.34 -12.68
CA LYS A 213 23.85 2.76 -11.76
C LYS A 213 25.10 3.64 -11.65
N ASP A 214 24.86 4.96 -11.56
CA ASP A 214 25.90 5.97 -11.50
C ASP A 214 26.36 6.18 -10.02
N ALA A 215 27.46 5.53 -9.65
CA ALA A 215 28.04 5.67 -8.32
C ALA A 215 28.57 7.08 -8.03
N GLU A 216 28.94 7.87 -9.06
CA GLU A 216 29.33 9.26 -8.85
C GLU A 216 28.14 10.13 -8.43
N ALA A 217 26.93 9.78 -8.85
CA ALA A 217 25.73 10.43 -8.35
C ALA A 217 25.51 10.16 -6.85
N VAL A 218 25.89 8.96 -6.36
CA VAL A 218 25.89 8.64 -4.92
C VAL A 218 26.92 9.46 -4.15
N ARG A 219 28.10 9.72 -4.73
CA ARG A 219 29.13 10.60 -4.15
C ARG A 219 28.78 12.08 -4.26
N GLY A 220 27.71 12.39 -5.00
CA GLY A 220 27.27 13.76 -5.28
C GLY A 220 26.55 14.46 -4.11
N PRO A 221 26.37 15.77 -4.24
CA PRO A 221 25.78 16.58 -3.17
C PRO A 221 24.31 16.25 -2.87
N GLU A 222 23.55 15.75 -3.84
CA GLU A 222 22.13 15.41 -3.64
C GLU A 222 21.98 14.17 -2.78
N PHE A 223 22.76 13.11 -3.01
CA PHE A 223 22.74 11.93 -2.15
C PHE A 223 23.32 12.24 -0.75
N ARG A 224 24.30 13.15 -0.66
CA ARG A 224 24.82 13.62 0.62
C ARG A 224 23.72 14.21 1.51
N LYS A 225 22.79 14.99 0.97
CA LYS A 225 21.65 15.53 1.72
C LYS A 225 20.80 14.41 2.33
N VAL A 226 20.61 13.32 1.58
CA VAL A 226 19.89 12.14 2.07
C VAL A 226 20.66 11.49 3.22
N ALA A 227 21.95 11.27 3.05
CA ALA A 227 22.80 10.66 4.08
C ALA A 227 22.87 11.52 5.36
N GLU A 228 22.93 12.85 5.23
CA GLU A 228 22.87 13.78 6.35
C GLU A 228 21.51 13.79 7.05
N ALA A 229 20.42 13.63 6.31
CA ALA A 229 19.07 13.49 6.87
C ALA A 229 18.92 12.18 7.66
N LEU A 230 19.48 11.07 7.17
CA LEU A 230 19.56 9.80 7.89
C LEU A 230 20.42 9.92 9.16
N ASP A 231 21.56 10.60 9.08
CA ASP A 231 22.43 10.85 10.23
C ASP A 231 21.75 11.73 11.29
N ALA A 232 20.92 12.69 10.88
CA ALA A 232 20.11 13.49 11.80
C ALA A 232 19.02 12.62 12.45
N LEU A 233 18.32 11.77 11.69
CA LEU A 233 17.27 10.90 12.19
C LEU A 233 17.77 9.90 13.24
N ARG A 234 18.88 9.20 12.99
CA ARG A 234 19.41 8.22 13.95
C ARG A 234 19.74 8.81 15.32
N LYS A 235 19.96 10.12 15.42
CA LYS A 235 20.24 10.82 16.68
C LYS A 235 19.00 11.06 17.53
N VAL A 236 17.81 11.05 16.93
CA VAL A 236 16.53 11.26 17.60
C VAL A 236 15.68 10.00 17.68
N ILE A 237 16.11 8.90 17.05
CA ILE A 237 15.50 7.58 17.13
C ILE A 237 16.24 6.78 18.21
N SER A 238 15.49 6.13 19.10
CA SER A 238 16.04 5.21 20.09
C SER A 238 15.21 3.92 20.11
N PRO A 239 15.83 2.73 20.15
CA PRO A 239 15.13 1.46 20.28
C PRO A 239 14.17 1.42 21.48
N GLU A 240 14.49 2.15 22.56
CA GLU A 240 13.67 2.21 23.77
C GLU A 240 12.37 3.03 23.58
N THR A 241 12.32 3.88 22.56
CA THR A 241 11.14 4.71 22.24
C THR A 241 10.31 4.15 21.10
N MET A 242 10.78 3.09 20.42
CA MET A 242 10.03 2.41 19.37
C MET A 242 8.81 1.69 19.94
N VAL A 243 7.71 1.73 19.19
CA VAL A 243 6.45 1.06 19.54
C VAL A 243 6.21 -0.15 18.65
N PRO A 244 5.33 -1.11 19.06
CA PRO A 244 5.11 -2.35 18.32
C PRO A 244 4.49 -2.17 16.92
N SER A 245 3.64 -1.15 16.74
CA SER A 245 2.90 -0.95 15.50
C SER A 245 2.87 0.51 15.05
N PHE A 246 2.64 0.74 13.77
CA PHE A 246 2.47 2.10 13.25
C PHE A 246 1.14 2.76 13.72
N GLY A 247 0.12 1.98 14.06
CA GLY A 247 -1.07 2.50 14.74
C GLY A 247 -0.76 3.09 16.11
N ASP A 248 0.21 2.49 16.86
CA ASP A 248 0.68 3.08 18.12
C ASP A 248 1.42 4.40 17.89
N VAL A 249 2.18 4.53 16.78
CA VAL A 249 2.77 5.83 16.37
C VAL A 249 1.65 6.84 16.08
N GLY A 250 0.58 6.43 15.40
CA GLY A 250 -0.59 7.27 15.17
C GLY A 250 -1.17 7.81 16.49
N ASN A 251 -1.30 6.97 17.51
CA ASN A 251 -1.73 7.39 18.85
C ASN A 251 -0.74 8.39 19.48
N GLN A 252 0.59 8.15 19.36
CA GLN A 252 1.59 9.11 19.85
C GLN A 252 1.47 10.48 19.18
N LEU A 253 1.15 10.53 17.88
CA LEU A 253 0.90 11.79 17.16
C LEU A 253 -0.34 12.50 17.70
N LEU A 254 -1.47 11.79 17.86
CA LEU A 254 -2.71 12.37 18.37
C LEU A 254 -2.57 12.87 19.83
N GLU A 255 -1.81 12.18 20.65
CA GLU A 255 -1.52 12.57 22.02
C GLU A 255 -0.45 13.67 22.14
N GLY A 256 0.29 13.92 21.06
CA GLY A 256 1.43 14.85 21.06
C GLY A 256 2.59 14.40 21.95
N THR A 257 2.81 13.09 22.06
CA THR A 257 3.98 12.48 22.70
C THR A 257 5.11 12.23 21.71
N ALA A 258 4.78 12.11 20.41
CA ALA A 258 5.69 12.22 19.30
C ALA A 258 5.25 13.36 18.37
N ALA A 259 6.20 14.10 17.80
CA ALA A 259 5.91 15.26 16.97
C ALA A 259 5.75 14.95 15.50
N GLY A 260 6.41 13.91 15.01
CA GLY A 260 6.31 13.52 13.60
C GLY A 260 6.67 12.07 13.36
N ASN A 261 6.32 11.61 12.15
CA ASN A 261 6.63 10.26 11.63
C ASN A 261 6.71 10.30 10.10
N ILE A 262 7.57 9.50 9.51
CA ILE A 262 7.55 9.18 8.09
C ILE A 262 6.83 7.85 7.91
N HIS A 263 5.73 7.85 7.16
CA HIS A 263 4.95 6.64 6.90
C HIS A 263 4.11 6.80 5.64
N GLY A 264 3.58 5.69 5.12
CA GLY A 264 2.70 5.74 3.97
C GLY A 264 1.32 6.34 4.26
N ASP A 265 0.59 6.62 3.20
CA ASP A 265 -0.76 7.21 3.24
C ASP A 265 -1.78 6.40 4.04
N TRP A 266 -1.57 5.08 4.19
CA TRP A 266 -2.43 4.20 5.00
C TRP A 266 -2.44 4.52 6.51
N LEU A 267 -1.48 5.29 7.02
CA LEU A 267 -1.56 5.80 8.40
C LEU A 267 -2.79 6.70 8.60
N ALA A 268 -3.27 7.34 7.53
CA ALA A 268 -4.51 8.13 7.59
C ALA A 268 -5.71 7.29 8.07
N GLY A 269 -5.79 6.02 7.64
CA GLY A 269 -6.85 5.11 8.08
C GLY A 269 -6.82 4.84 9.58
N ASP A 270 -5.63 4.58 10.14
CA ASP A 270 -5.46 4.37 11.57
C ASP A 270 -5.75 5.63 12.39
N LEU A 271 -5.25 6.79 11.95
CA LEU A 271 -5.54 8.07 12.58
C LEU A 271 -7.04 8.38 12.58
N GLN A 272 -7.73 8.10 11.47
CA GLN A 272 -9.17 8.31 11.34
C GLN A 272 -9.96 7.37 12.27
N VAL A 273 -9.61 6.08 12.35
CA VAL A 273 -10.24 5.13 13.27
C VAL A 273 -10.01 5.52 14.73
N ALA A 274 -8.85 6.08 15.05
CA ALA A 274 -8.54 6.64 16.37
C ALA A 274 -9.27 7.96 16.66
N GLY A 275 -10.02 8.51 15.71
CA GLY A 275 -10.82 9.73 15.85
C GLY A 275 -10.07 11.01 15.52
N GLY A 276 -8.86 10.92 14.95
CA GLY A 276 -8.07 12.08 14.53
C GLY A 276 -8.65 12.76 13.28
N VAL A 277 -8.61 14.07 13.26
CA VAL A 277 -9.12 14.93 12.19
C VAL A 277 -7.95 15.61 11.48
N PRO A 278 -7.73 15.35 10.16
CA PRO A 278 -6.65 15.98 9.41
C PRO A 278 -6.85 17.51 9.34
N GLY A 279 -5.76 18.25 9.58
CA GLY A 279 -5.76 19.72 9.65
C GLY A 279 -6.18 20.29 11.00
N GLU A 280 -6.68 19.44 11.94
CA GLU A 280 -6.99 19.83 13.33
C GLU A 280 -6.03 19.12 14.29
N ASP A 281 -6.03 17.78 14.31
CA ASP A 281 -5.24 16.98 15.25
C ASP A 281 -3.86 16.62 14.68
N TYR A 282 -3.75 16.53 13.37
CA TYR A 282 -2.49 16.23 12.67
C TYR A 282 -2.42 16.90 11.30
N GLU A 283 -1.21 17.14 10.84
CA GLU A 283 -0.90 17.57 9.48
C GLU A 283 -0.26 16.44 8.69
N CYS A 284 -0.50 16.41 7.39
CA CYS A 284 0.00 15.39 6.46
C CYS A 284 0.67 16.07 5.28
N LEU A 285 1.93 15.77 5.05
CA LEU A 285 2.76 16.39 4.02
C LEU A 285 3.27 15.33 3.04
N PRO A 286 2.63 15.18 1.87
CA PRO A 286 3.10 14.27 0.84
C PRO A 286 4.47 14.71 0.32
N ALA A 287 5.31 13.77 -0.10
CA ALA A 287 6.69 14.02 -0.52
C ALA A 287 7.48 14.88 0.49
N LEU A 288 7.22 14.67 1.80
CA LEU A 288 7.77 15.42 2.94
C LEU A 288 7.58 16.95 2.84
N GLY A 289 6.60 17.43 2.06
CA GLY A 289 6.38 18.85 1.78
C GLY A 289 7.41 19.49 0.84
N LEU A 290 8.33 18.74 0.27
CA LEU A 290 9.42 19.24 -0.58
C LEU A 290 9.29 18.82 -2.04
N GLY A 291 8.75 17.63 -2.28
CA GLY A 291 8.67 17.06 -3.62
C GLY A 291 7.42 17.48 -4.39
N SER A 292 7.48 17.27 -5.71
CA SER A 292 6.37 17.49 -6.63
C SER A 292 5.73 16.18 -7.13
N ARG A 293 6.25 15.05 -6.73
CA ARG A 293 5.76 13.71 -7.08
C ARG A 293 5.68 12.84 -5.84
N LEU A 294 4.78 11.89 -5.86
CA LEU A 294 4.64 10.88 -4.83
C LEU A 294 5.51 9.68 -5.16
N GLY A 295 6.21 9.16 -4.16
CA GLY A 295 6.77 7.81 -4.22
C GLY A 295 5.61 6.82 -4.14
N GLY A 296 5.41 6.03 -5.18
CA GLY A 296 4.19 5.26 -5.34
C GLY A 296 4.40 3.78 -5.62
N GLY A 297 3.36 3.07 -5.34
CA GLY A 297 3.14 1.66 -5.62
C GLY A 297 1.67 1.37 -5.44
N GLY A 298 1.32 0.15 -5.18
CA GLY A 298 -0.07 -0.22 -4.91
C GLY A 298 -0.20 -1.67 -4.53
N ASP A 299 -1.34 -1.97 -3.93
CA ASP A 299 -1.76 -3.33 -3.68
C ASP A 299 -2.54 -3.87 -4.88
N SER A 300 -2.40 -5.16 -5.10
CA SER A 300 -3.18 -5.88 -6.08
C SER A 300 -3.82 -7.12 -5.46
N PHE A 301 -4.93 -7.54 -6.04
CA PHE A 301 -5.48 -8.87 -5.76
C PHE A 301 -5.13 -9.83 -6.87
N TYR A 302 -4.68 -11.00 -6.43
CA TYR A 302 -4.38 -12.17 -7.22
C TYR A 302 -5.37 -13.28 -6.91
N PHE A 303 -5.62 -14.13 -7.89
CA PHE A 303 -6.61 -15.19 -7.81
C PHE A 303 -5.96 -16.52 -8.12
N PRO A 304 -5.59 -17.33 -7.12
CA PRO A 304 -5.02 -18.65 -7.36
C PRO A 304 -5.97 -19.55 -8.14
N LEU A 305 -5.42 -20.47 -8.93
CA LEU A 305 -6.20 -21.57 -9.51
C LEU A 305 -6.66 -22.49 -8.39
N LEU A 306 -7.97 -22.67 -8.29
CA LEU A 306 -8.57 -23.57 -7.32
C LEU A 306 -8.49 -25.02 -7.78
N PRO A 307 -8.48 -26.01 -6.87
CA PRO A 307 -8.36 -27.42 -7.19
C PRO A 307 -9.40 -27.90 -8.20
N GLU A 308 -9.03 -28.91 -9.01
CA GLU A 308 -9.97 -29.56 -9.93
C GLU A 308 -11.18 -30.13 -9.16
N GLY A 309 -12.39 -29.85 -9.64
CA GLY A 309 -13.62 -30.27 -8.98
C GLY A 309 -14.18 -29.27 -7.98
N THR A 310 -13.54 -28.09 -7.82
CA THR A 310 -14.12 -26.99 -7.04
C THR A 310 -15.53 -26.65 -7.55
N ASP A 311 -16.44 -26.36 -6.61
CA ASP A 311 -17.82 -25.97 -6.95
C ASP A 311 -17.82 -24.79 -7.94
N PRO A 312 -18.54 -24.90 -9.08
CA PRO A 312 -18.67 -23.79 -10.02
C PRO A 312 -19.16 -22.47 -9.39
N ALA A 313 -19.94 -22.53 -8.31
CA ALA A 313 -20.38 -21.35 -7.58
C ALA A 313 -19.22 -20.63 -6.89
N VAL A 314 -18.22 -21.34 -6.37
CA VAL A 314 -17.00 -20.74 -5.81
C VAL A 314 -16.12 -20.10 -6.90
N LEU A 315 -16.00 -20.77 -8.08
CA LEU A 315 -15.29 -20.20 -9.22
C LEU A 315 -15.98 -18.92 -9.74
N GLN A 316 -17.32 -18.87 -9.68
CA GLN A 316 -18.08 -17.67 -10.03
C GLN A 316 -17.87 -16.57 -8.97
N ALA A 317 -17.95 -16.89 -7.68
CA ALA A 317 -17.71 -15.96 -6.59
C ALA A 317 -16.31 -15.32 -6.68
N GLN A 318 -15.30 -16.11 -7.06
CA GLN A 318 -13.94 -15.62 -7.33
C GLN A 318 -13.92 -14.60 -8.50
N ALA A 319 -14.65 -14.88 -9.58
CA ALA A 319 -14.76 -13.96 -10.73
C ALA A 319 -15.53 -12.69 -10.36
N ASP A 320 -16.62 -12.82 -9.60
CA ASP A 320 -17.41 -11.69 -9.13
C ASP A 320 -16.58 -10.78 -8.21
N LEU A 321 -15.80 -11.36 -7.30
CA LEU A 321 -14.90 -10.60 -6.45
C LEU A 321 -13.90 -9.79 -7.27
N ALA A 322 -13.26 -10.38 -8.29
CA ALA A 322 -12.32 -9.68 -9.16
C ALA A 322 -12.95 -8.42 -9.78
N ARG A 323 -14.18 -8.50 -10.24
CA ARG A 323 -14.92 -7.36 -10.82
C ARG A 323 -15.35 -6.33 -9.78
N ILE A 324 -15.76 -6.79 -8.61
CA ILE A 324 -16.22 -5.94 -7.50
C ILE A 324 -15.07 -5.08 -6.95
N LEU A 325 -13.89 -5.66 -6.76
CA LEU A 325 -12.72 -4.95 -6.22
C LEU A 325 -12.37 -3.69 -7.02
N ILE A 326 -12.59 -3.71 -8.33
CA ILE A 326 -12.34 -2.55 -9.22
C ILE A 326 -13.62 -1.77 -9.57
N SER A 327 -14.77 -2.08 -8.96
CA SER A 327 -16.02 -1.35 -9.19
C SER A 327 -15.97 0.07 -8.59
N PRO A 328 -16.73 1.04 -9.12
CA PRO A 328 -16.73 2.41 -8.57
C PRO A 328 -17.10 2.46 -7.10
N GLU A 329 -18.09 1.67 -6.67
CA GLU A 329 -18.55 1.65 -5.27
C GLU A 329 -17.49 1.10 -4.32
N ALA A 330 -16.90 -0.05 -4.65
CA ALA A 330 -15.90 -0.69 -3.81
C ALA A 330 -14.61 0.16 -3.74
N GLN A 331 -14.19 0.72 -4.87
CA GLN A 331 -13.03 1.60 -4.95
C GLN A 331 -13.20 2.87 -4.10
N LEU A 332 -14.38 3.49 -4.14
CA LEU A 332 -14.65 4.67 -3.31
C LEU A 332 -14.63 4.31 -1.83
N LYS A 333 -15.42 3.30 -1.42
CA LYS A 333 -15.56 2.93 -0.02
C LYS A 333 -14.23 2.49 0.61
N PHE A 334 -13.50 1.62 -0.06
CA PHE A 334 -12.23 1.10 0.43
C PHE A 334 -11.18 2.22 0.59
N ASN A 335 -10.94 3.01 -0.46
CA ASN A 335 -9.87 3.99 -0.45
C ASN A 335 -10.14 5.17 0.49
N MET A 336 -11.41 5.57 0.67
CA MET A 336 -11.79 6.60 1.64
C MET A 336 -11.48 6.20 3.09
N VAL A 337 -11.53 4.91 3.42
CA VAL A 337 -11.18 4.37 4.75
C VAL A 337 -9.69 4.06 4.85
N LYS A 338 -9.10 3.48 3.79
CA LYS A 338 -7.69 3.09 3.76
C LYS A 338 -6.75 4.29 3.80
N GLY A 339 -7.15 5.43 3.22
CA GLY A 339 -6.32 6.61 3.05
C GLY A 339 -5.51 6.62 1.74
N SER A 340 -5.54 5.53 0.97
CA SER A 340 -4.91 5.41 -0.34
C SER A 340 -5.74 6.08 -1.44
N MET A 341 -5.12 6.34 -2.59
CA MET A 341 -5.83 6.86 -3.75
C MET A 341 -6.49 5.71 -4.54
N PRO A 342 -7.73 5.89 -5.03
CA PRO A 342 -8.35 4.90 -5.91
C PRO A 342 -7.68 4.85 -7.28
N ILE A 343 -7.78 3.69 -7.92
CA ILE A 343 -7.26 3.48 -9.28
C ILE A 343 -8.13 4.11 -10.38
N ARG A 344 -9.31 4.64 -10.02
CA ARG A 344 -10.35 5.07 -10.95
C ARG A 344 -10.44 6.58 -11.08
N THR A 345 -10.67 7.05 -12.32
CA THR A 345 -10.90 8.46 -12.67
C THR A 345 -12.38 8.85 -12.66
N ASP A 346 -13.30 7.89 -12.66
CA ASP A 346 -14.75 8.10 -12.86
C ASP A 346 -15.56 8.03 -11.56
N ILE A 347 -14.92 8.23 -10.42
CA ILE A 347 -15.57 8.29 -9.10
C ILE A 347 -15.50 9.70 -8.52
N ASP A 348 -16.50 10.05 -7.70
CA ASP A 348 -16.57 11.36 -7.04
C ASP A 348 -15.73 11.35 -5.75
N LEU A 349 -14.60 12.06 -5.76
CA LEU A 349 -13.69 12.24 -4.64
C LEU A 349 -13.86 13.59 -3.91
N SER A 350 -14.98 14.29 -4.15
CA SER A 350 -15.26 15.61 -3.51
C SER A 350 -15.32 15.54 -1.98
N GLN A 351 -15.55 14.34 -1.41
CA GLN A 351 -15.58 14.09 0.02
C GLN A 351 -14.27 13.48 0.56
N ALA A 352 -13.23 13.38 -0.29
CA ALA A 352 -11.92 12.92 0.16
C ALA A 352 -11.39 13.84 1.27
N ASN A 353 -10.72 13.24 2.26
CA ASN A 353 -10.11 13.99 3.35
C ASN A 353 -8.97 14.89 2.83
N PRO A 354 -8.56 15.93 3.58
CA PRO A 354 -7.51 16.85 3.15
C PRO A 354 -6.19 16.19 2.74
N CYS A 355 -5.80 15.07 3.37
CA CYS A 355 -4.58 14.35 3.01
C CYS A 355 -4.70 13.72 1.62
N MET A 356 -5.78 12.99 1.35
CA MET A 356 -6.02 12.42 0.03
C MET A 356 -6.12 13.51 -1.05
N GLN A 357 -6.74 14.66 -0.75
CA GLN A 357 -6.81 15.80 -1.68
C GLN A 357 -5.40 16.28 -2.06
N LYS A 358 -4.48 16.42 -1.08
CA LYS A 358 -3.08 16.77 -1.35
C LYS A 358 -2.37 15.75 -2.24
N ALA A 359 -2.63 14.46 -2.05
CA ALA A 359 -2.09 13.41 -2.92
C ALA A 359 -2.62 13.52 -4.35
N LEU A 360 -3.93 13.71 -4.49
CA LEU A 360 -4.59 13.86 -5.80
C LEU A 360 -4.09 15.08 -6.57
N GLU A 361 -3.69 16.16 -5.89
CA GLU A 361 -3.06 17.33 -6.52
C GLU A 361 -1.68 17.02 -7.12
N LEU A 362 -0.92 16.09 -6.51
CA LEU A 362 0.40 15.69 -7.01
C LEU A 362 0.35 14.57 -8.05
N LEU A 363 -0.69 13.74 -8.04
CA LEU A 363 -0.82 12.57 -8.92
C LEU A 363 -0.63 12.86 -10.42
N PRO A 364 -1.10 14.00 -10.98
CA PRO A 364 -0.87 14.33 -12.39
C PRO A 364 0.61 14.50 -12.78
N ASN A 365 1.50 14.69 -11.81
CA ASN A 365 2.94 14.78 -12.05
C ASN A 365 3.59 13.39 -12.23
N GLY A 366 2.81 12.31 -12.07
CA GLY A 366 3.25 10.92 -12.09
C GLY A 366 3.81 10.45 -10.75
N LEU A 367 3.89 9.13 -10.61
CA LEU A 367 4.47 8.47 -9.45
C LEU A 367 5.98 8.26 -9.67
N LEU A 368 6.73 8.30 -8.58
CA LEU A 368 8.11 7.82 -8.55
C LEU A 368 8.08 6.33 -8.22
N ALA A 369 8.63 5.50 -9.08
CA ALA A 369 8.90 4.11 -8.72
C ALA A 369 9.89 4.07 -7.55
N THR A 370 9.80 3.04 -6.70
CA THR A 370 10.84 2.77 -5.71
C THR A 370 12.15 2.51 -6.46
N GLY A 371 13.17 3.30 -6.17
CA GLY A 371 14.43 3.23 -6.93
C GLY A 371 15.06 1.84 -6.89
N ASP A 372 15.00 1.19 -5.73
CA ASP A 372 15.55 -0.15 -5.49
C ASP A 372 14.95 -1.24 -6.38
N SER A 373 13.72 -1.07 -6.90
CA SER A 373 13.12 -2.03 -7.84
C SER A 373 13.93 -2.25 -9.14
N HIS A 374 14.84 -1.34 -9.45
CA HIS A 374 15.75 -1.45 -10.60
C HIS A 374 17.06 -2.19 -10.28
N LEU A 375 17.29 -2.55 -9.02
CA LEU A 375 18.46 -3.31 -8.58
C LEU A 375 18.18 -4.81 -8.61
N SER A 376 19.23 -5.62 -8.73
CA SER A 376 19.15 -7.06 -8.46
C SER A 376 18.76 -7.31 -7.00
N SER A 377 18.18 -8.46 -6.69
CA SER A 377 17.78 -8.80 -5.33
C SER A 377 18.96 -8.78 -4.34
N ASP A 378 20.16 -9.13 -4.80
CA ASP A 378 21.38 -9.07 -3.98
C ASP A 378 21.78 -7.63 -3.66
N ALA A 379 21.78 -6.74 -4.65
CA ALA A 379 22.08 -5.33 -4.43
C ALA A 379 21.01 -4.63 -3.56
N GLN A 380 19.74 -4.99 -3.71
CA GLN A 380 18.67 -4.52 -2.81
C GLN A 380 18.94 -4.95 -1.36
N GLN A 381 19.30 -6.21 -1.14
CA GLN A 381 19.61 -6.69 0.21
C GLN A 381 20.82 -5.96 0.80
N GLN A 382 21.89 -5.79 0.02
CA GLN A 382 23.08 -5.07 0.47
C GLN A 382 22.79 -3.60 0.85
N THR A 383 21.95 -2.90 0.07
CA THR A 383 21.54 -1.52 0.41
C THR A 383 20.68 -1.49 1.67
N GLN A 384 19.75 -2.44 1.86
CA GLN A 384 18.94 -2.54 3.07
C GLN A 384 19.77 -2.84 4.32
N ASP A 385 20.74 -3.76 4.21
CA ASP A 385 21.66 -4.10 5.30
C ASP A 385 22.50 -2.88 5.68
N LEU A 386 23.07 -2.16 4.69
CA LEU A 386 23.84 -0.95 4.92
C LEU A 386 22.99 0.17 5.58
N ASN A 387 21.75 0.34 5.12
CA ASN A 387 20.81 1.31 5.68
C ASN A 387 20.52 1.00 7.16
N THR A 388 20.25 -0.27 7.47
CA THR A 388 20.02 -0.71 8.85
C THR A 388 21.24 -0.52 9.71
N GLU A 389 22.42 -0.94 9.24
CA GLU A 389 23.68 -0.79 9.95
C GLU A 389 24.00 0.69 10.23
N PHE A 390 23.78 1.58 9.24
CA PHE A 390 24.00 3.01 9.40
C PHE A 390 23.07 3.66 10.44
N LEU A 391 21.82 3.21 10.52
CA LEU A 391 20.87 3.70 11.51
C LEU A 391 21.19 3.20 12.93
N ASP A 392 21.80 2.01 13.05
CA ASP A 392 22.07 1.35 14.33
C ASP A 392 23.48 1.63 14.88
N ASP A 393 24.46 2.02 14.03
CA ASP A 393 25.86 2.18 14.42
C ASP A 393 26.35 3.62 14.18
N ASP A 394 26.41 4.40 15.24
CA ASP A 394 26.91 5.78 15.24
C ASP A 394 28.39 5.92 14.83
N SER A 395 29.17 4.83 14.79
CA SER A 395 30.56 4.86 14.38
C SER A 395 30.72 4.98 12.85
N ILE A 396 29.71 4.64 12.08
CA ILE A 396 29.70 4.80 10.62
C ILE A 396 29.46 6.29 10.30
N THR A 397 30.42 6.91 9.67
CA THR A 397 30.29 8.32 9.26
C THR A 397 29.41 8.45 8.00
N VAL A 398 28.92 9.66 7.74
CA VAL A 398 28.20 9.97 6.49
C VAL A 398 29.07 9.66 5.27
N ASP A 399 30.39 9.95 5.32
CA ASP A 399 31.28 9.64 4.22
C ASP A 399 31.47 8.15 4.02
N ASP A 400 31.61 7.37 5.10
CA ASP A 400 31.68 5.90 5.02
C ASP A 400 30.40 5.30 4.41
N TYR A 401 29.24 5.80 4.84
CA TYR A 401 27.94 5.36 4.29
C TYR A 401 27.85 5.62 2.79
N ILE A 402 28.21 6.84 2.35
CA ILE A 402 28.20 7.24 0.94
C ILE A 402 29.11 6.33 0.10
N GLU A 403 30.36 6.10 0.55
CA GLU A 403 31.31 5.27 -0.21
C GLU A 403 30.89 3.80 -0.26
N ARG A 404 30.35 3.26 0.84
CA ARG A 404 29.81 1.88 0.86
C ARG A 404 28.60 1.76 -0.06
N TYR A 405 27.70 2.74 -0.04
CA TYR A 405 26.54 2.75 -0.93
C TYR A 405 26.95 2.84 -2.42
N ALA A 406 27.90 3.74 -2.72
CA ALA A 406 28.46 3.87 -4.07
C ALA A 406 29.08 2.55 -4.55
N SER A 407 29.81 1.83 -3.69
CA SER A 407 30.40 0.54 -4.03
C SER A 407 29.34 -0.54 -4.34
N ILE A 408 28.20 -0.53 -3.65
CA ILE A 408 27.07 -1.42 -3.95
C ILE A 408 26.52 -1.09 -5.34
N ILE A 409 26.29 0.19 -5.63
CA ILE A 409 25.75 0.61 -6.94
C ILE A 409 26.72 0.29 -8.09
N GLU A 410 28.05 0.48 -7.89
CA GLU A 410 29.08 0.11 -8.87
C GLU A 410 29.06 -1.40 -9.21
N SER A 411 28.73 -2.23 -8.21
CA SER A 411 28.68 -3.69 -8.36
C SER A 411 27.30 -4.22 -8.78
N ALA A 412 26.28 -3.37 -8.80
CA ALA A 412 24.92 -3.77 -9.15
C ALA A 412 24.80 -4.03 -10.65
N GLU A 413 24.37 -5.25 -11.02
CA GLU A 413 24.07 -5.66 -12.40
C GLU A 413 22.61 -5.36 -12.80
#